data_b8541284f9df7278c6f9a4408d83b9e1
#
_entry.id   b8541284f9df7278c6f9a4408d83b9e1
#
_cell.length_a   1.000
_cell.length_b   1.000
_cell.length_c   1.000
_cell.angle_alpha   90.00
_cell.angle_beta   90.00
_cell.angle_gamma   90.00
#
_symmetry.space_group_name_H-M   'P 1'
#
loop_
_entity.id
_entity.type
_entity.pdbx_description
1 polymer ?
#
loop_
_entity_poly.entity_id
_entity_poly.type
_entity_poly.pdbx_seq_one_letter_code
_entity_poly.pdbx_strand_id
1 'polypeptide(L)'
;VGEYDSGIPTTASCPTPAGAPVTLTQTGGSWVVSNGLVTITIPSNGNLSQVSKNGRDLMSSGETMYVSEAGGASYHALNATSHTVVRQTPEIVELSFVDTSGPPLDMDWDLHYVMRQGVSGFYYFLGTAVGTPTHPQPATLSELRTVERFDENLLNNGYVGERQGLLPQEAQLNGTEVQNAAYLMTVAPTLLPTVSSLPGVVGQNYDEGPVFTKYDWSTYRTEDSFHGLYGGGFGVWMLSPSWEFYTGGPLKQELMVQDGTLLLNMYHGGHAGSLITTPSPARWQKLYGPNLVYVNTGTAATVVADARTQLASERAQWPYCWMANGNYPLTAQRGTVTGTVVEAHGRSVAGAVVALAQPGALLTQGYDYIFWTQADSTGHFMIPAVRPGSYSVHVYATQGTIVDDPTSGEVTGTVTVAAGTNDVGVLTWSPPYHANLLWSIGTSDRKSGEFRVFPSPVAPGPTNTAYETGRMYGPTGTVGIWTVPPAQTTYTIGTSTPQTDWYFAQSVAGTWTVKFNLASVPAGGAELTIALAGAARQPNLTTAVNAHSLVSVDLPNDQSIYRSCLEGGQFQVITAPVPATDLVAGANTATFAVVPSSAGSGLFYDIVKLESD
;
A
#
# COMPACT_ATOMS: atom_id res chain seq x y z
N VAL A 1 5.00 27.14 -15.71
CA VAL A 1 4.70 27.27 -14.30
C VAL A 1 3.66 28.35 -14.22
N GLY A 2 2.40 27.93 -14.12
CA GLY A 2 1.35 28.87 -13.74
C GLY A 2 1.59 29.19 -12.28
N GLU A 3 1.56 30.46 -11.95
CA GLU A 3 1.69 31.00 -10.63
C GLU A 3 0.98 30.10 -9.62
N TYR A 4 1.76 29.30 -8.86
CA TYR A 4 1.32 28.92 -7.54
C TYR A 4 1.08 30.27 -6.85
N ASP A 5 -0.18 30.60 -6.59
CA ASP A 5 -0.51 31.83 -5.90
C ASP A 5 0.27 31.85 -4.60
N SER A 6 1.36 32.60 -4.60
CA SER A 6 2.25 32.78 -3.46
C SER A 6 1.64 33.71 -2.41
N GLY A 7 0.33 33.74 -2.33
CA GLY A 7 -0.39 34.29 -1.20
C GLY A 7 0.03 33.55 0.08
N ILE A 8 1.22 33.89 0.60
CA ILE A 8 1.71 33.39 1.89
C ILE A 8 0.67 33.78 2.93
N PRO A 9 -0.11 32.83 3.49
CA PRO A 9 -0.96 33.18 4.60
C PRO A 9 -0.04 33.74 5.69
N THR A 10 -0.38 34.88 6.26
CA THR A 10 0.32 35.41 7.44
C THR A 10 0.12 34.40 8.58
N THR A 11 1.08 33.53 8.76
CA THR A 11 1.06 32.46 9.74
C THR A 11 0.99 33.02 11.14
N ALA A 12 0.02 32.61 11.93
CA ALA A 12 0.15 32.62 13.39
C ALA A 12 1.49 31.96 13.72
N SER A 13 2.26 32.51 14.68
CA SER A 13 3.64 32.11 14.97
C SER A 13 3.76 30.60 15.10
N CYS A 14 4.37 29.98 14.10
CA CYS A 14 4.62 28.54 14.08
C CYS A 14 5.76 28.26 15.05
N PRO A 15 5.62 27.36 16.02
CA PRO A 15 6.70 27.05 16.95
C PRO A 15 7.96 26.59 16.18
N THR A 16 9.08 27.20 16.46
CA THR A 16 10.37 26.79 15.91
C THR A 16 11.06 25.89 16.93
N PRO A 17 11.41 24.65 16.59
CA PRO A 17 12.19 23.80 17.48
C PRO A 17 13.54 24.43 17.82
N ALA A 18 14.03 24.20 19.03
CA ALA A 18 15.35 24.65 19.43
C ALA A 18 16.44 23.86 18.67
N GLY A 19 17.50 24.54 18.25
CA GLY A 19 18.62 23.91 17.54
C GLY A 19 19.56 24.93 16.92
N ALA A 20 20.56 24.45 16.18
CA ALA A 20 21.41 25.30 15.38
C ALA A 20 20.63 25.93 14.22
N PRO A 21 20.94 27.15 13.80
CA PRO A 21 20.33 27.75 12.61
C PRO A 21 20.52 26.91 11.36
N VAL A 22 19.53 26.93 10.48
CA VAL A 22 19.65 26.30 9.16
C VAL A 22 20.54 27.17 8.27
N THR A 23 21.51 26.55 7.66
CA THR A 23 22.44 27.19 6.73
C THR A 23 22.22 26.68 5.31
N LEU A 24 22.38 27.55 4.34
CA LEU A 24 22.36 27.24 2.91
C LEU A 24 23.66 27.78 2.29
N THR A 25 24.37 26.90 1.61
CA THR A 25 25.52 27.27 0.78
C THR A 25 25.39 26.64 -0.61
N GLN A 26 26.01 27.30 -1.59
CA GLN A 26 26.06 26.76 -2.96
C GLN A 26 27.52 26.48 -3.30
N THR A 27 27.81 25.25 -3.73
CA THR A 27 29.14 24.79 -4.08
C THR A 27 29.09 23.93 -5.32
N GLY A 28 29.88 24.29 -6.37
CA GLY A 28 29.99 23.46 -7.58
C GLY A 28 28.66 23.22 -8.32
N GLY A 29 27.67 24.13 -8.22
CA GLY A 29 26.35 23.96 -8.83
C GLY A 29 25.36 23.15 -8.00
N SER A 30 25.74 22.74 -6.78
CA SER A 30 24.87 22.05 -5.84
C SER A 30 24.53 22.93 -4.64
N TRP A 31 23.37 22.72 -4.04
CA TRP A 31 22.97 23.33 -2.77
C TRP A 31 23.30 22.39 -1.60
N VAL A 32 23.94 22.92 -0.60
CA VAL A 32 24.22 22.24 0.65
C VAL A 32 23.40 22.91 1.74
N VAL A 33 22.50 22.16 2.36
CA VAL A 33 21.62 22.63 3.45
C VAL A 33 21.95 21.85 4.72
N SER A 34 22.15 22.57 5.82
CA SER A 34 22.48 21.93 7.11
C SER A 34 21.79 22.66 8.26
N ASN A 35 21.32 21.92 9.24
CA ASN A 35 20.79 22.43 10.50
C ASN A 35 21.62 21.97 11.72
N GLY A 36 22.84 21.48 11.46
CA GLY A 36 23.75 20.96 12.50
C GLY A 36 23.43 19.53 12.96
N LEU A 37 22.26 18.98 12.64
CA LEU A 37 21.86 17.61 12.94
C LEU A 37 21.97 16.70 11.72
N VAL A 38 21.61 17.22 10.56
CA VAL A 38 21.67 16.56 9.24
C VAL A 38 22.16 17.58 8.21
N THR A 39 22.91 17.12 7.23
CA THR A 39 23.30 17.89 6.05
C THR A 39 22.87 17.15 4.80
N ILE A 40 22.25 17.85 3.85
CA ILE A 40 21.87 17.31 2.55
C ILE A 40 22.56 18.10 1.44
N THR A 41 22.86 17.41 0.34
CA THR A 41 23.42 18.02 -0.89
C THR A 41 22.51 17.71 -2.06
N ILE A 42 22.08 18.75 -2.77
CA ILE A 42 21.13 18.67 -3.88
C ILE A 42 21.75 19.30 -5.12
N PRO A 43 22.11 18.54 -6.15
CA PRO A 43 22.53 19.03 -7.45
C PRO A 43 21.42 19.80 -8.19
N SER A 44 21.79 20.54 -9.24
CA SER A 44 20.88 21.40 -10.01
C SER A 44 19.73 20.64 -10.69
N ASN A 45 19.86 19.33 -10.91
CA ASN A 45 18.80 18.49 -11.45
C ASN A 45 17.70 18.14 -10.43
N GLY A 46 17.87 18.51 -9.16
CA GLY A 46 16.91 18.25 -8.08
C GLY A 46 16.96 16.85 -7.46
N ASN A 47 17.83 15.97 -7.92
CA ASN A 47 18.03 14.65 -7.33
C ASN A 47 19.05 14.75 -6.20
N LEU A 48 18.60 14.57 -4.96
CA LEU A 48 19.45 14.67 -3.78
C LEU A 48 20.55 13.60 -3.82
N SER A 49 21.79 14.00 -3.62
CA SER A 49 22.97 13.13 -3.80
C SER A 49 23.71 12.81 -2.50
N GLN A 50 23.34 13.42 -1.39
CA GLN A 50 23.97 13.18 -0.10
C GLN A 50 23.02 13.44 1.06
N VAL A 51 23.04 12.54 2.03
CA VAL A 51 22.44 12.72 3.36
C VAL A 51 23.52 12.37 4.39
N SER A 52 23.96 13.36 5.16
CA SER A 52 25.02 13.17 6.16
C SER A 52 24.51 13.40 7.57
N LYS A 53 24.92 12.54 8.49
CA LYS A 53 24.71 12.69 9.93
C LYS A 53 25.99 12.34 10.69
N ASN A 54 26.36 13.19 11.66
CA ASN A 54 27.60 13.04 12.45
C ASN A 54 28.85 12.86 11.58
N GLY A 55 28.93 13.57 10.44
CA GLY A 55 30.04 13.48 9.49
C GLY A 55 30.07 12.21 8.63
N ARG A 56 29.10 11.31 8.78
CA ARG A 56 28.96 10.11 7.94
C ARG A 56 27.94 10.37 6.84
N ASP A 57 28.34 10.17 5.60
CA ASP A 57 27.42 10.04 4.48
C ASP A 57 26.67 8.71 4.58
N LEU A 58 25.35 8.75 4.47
CA LEU A 58 24.47 7.58 4.55
C LEU A 58 24.09 7.05 3.18
N MET A 59 24.46 7.77 2.12
CA MET A 59 24.26 7.33 0.72
C MET A 59 25.60 6.85 0.17
N SER A 60 25.55 5.82 -0.67
CA SER A 60 26.74 5.39 -1.40
C SER A 60 27.06 6.36 -2.53
N SER A 61 28.34 6.39 -2.94
CA SER A 61 28.77 7.22 -4.08
C SER A 61 28.00 6.84 -5.35
N GLY A 62 27.30 7.83 -5.93
CA GLY A 62 26.45 7.65 -7.11
C GLY A 62 25.00 7.34 -6.82
N GLU A 63 24.65 7.06 -5.57
CA GLU A 63 23.26 6.90 -5.16
C GLU A 63 22.54 8.24 -5.01
N THR A 64 21.22 8.22 -5.20
CA THR A 64 20.41 9.45 -5.20
C THR A 64 19.05 9.22 -4.59
N MET A 65 18.44 10.30 -4.09
CA MET A 65 16.99 10.38 -3.92
C MET A 65 16.39 11.10 -5.13
N TYR A 66 15.43 10.46 -5.77
CA TYR A 66 14.76 11.01 -6.95
C TYR A 66 13.26 10.71 -6.95
N VAL A 67 12.51 11.54 -7.68
CA VAL A 67 11.11 11.29 -8.01
C VAL A 67 11.04 10.69 -9.41
N SER A 68 10.19 9.69 -9.59
CA SER A 68 9.95 9.10 -10.90
C SER A 68 8.47 8.80 -11.12
N GLU A 69 8.07 8.81 -12.38
CA GLU A 69 6.74 8.39 -12.83
C GLU A 69 6.85 7.30 -13.89
N ALA A 70 5.77 6.56 -14.08
CA ALA A 70 5.58 5.69 -15.22
C ALA A 70 4.17 5.88 -15.78
N GLY A 71 4.07 6.41 -17.01
CA GLY A 71 2.83 6.47 -17.79
C GLY A 71 2.55 5.21 -18.60
N GLY A 72 3.53 4.31 -18.67
CA GLY A 72 3.50 3.05 -19.40
C GLY A 72 4.54 2.07 -18.84
N ALA A 73 5.35 1.48 -19.74
CA ALA A 73 6.39 0.53 -19.36
C ALA A 73 7.72 1.19 -18.94
N SER A 74 7.90 2.47 -19.20
CA SER A 74 9.16 3.19 -18.92
C SER A 74 8.99 4.15 -17.76
N TYR A 75 10.05 4.24 -16.94
CA TYR A 75 10.14 5.23 -15.87
C TYR A 75 10.85 6.48 -16.36
N HIS A 76 10.35 7.63 -15.93
CA HIS A 76 10.94 8.93 -16.16
C HIS A 76 11.22 9.59 -14.81
N ALA A 77 12.46 9.99 -14.58
CA ALA A 77 12.86 10.67 -13.35
C ALA A 77 12.88 12.19 -13.55
N LEU A 78 12.63 12.94 -12.46
CA LEU A 78 12.78 14.39 -12.42
C LEU A 78 14.19 14.78 -12.89
N ASN A 79 14.22 15.79 -13.77
CA ASN A 79 15.45 16.49 -14.17
C ASN A 79 15.13 17.98 -14.25
N ALA A 80 15.28 18.68 -13.14
CA ALA A 80 14.80 20.04 -12.97
C ALA A 80 15.29 20.98 -14.07
N THR A 81 14.38 21.69 -14.70
CA THR A 81 14.64 22.73 -15.71
C THR A 81 14.90 24.09 -15.08
N SER A 82 14.44 24.28 -13.85
CA SER A 82 14.69 25.47 -13.06
C SER A 82 14.67 25.17 -11.56
N HIS A 83 15.22 26.05 -10.75
CA HIS A 83 15.26 25.93 -9.31
C HIS A 83 15.20 27.31 -8.65
N THR A 84 14.69 27.33 -7.40
CA THR A 84 14.50 28.58 -6.65
C THR A 84 14.75 28.37 -5.17
N VAL A 85 15.39 29.33 -4.52
CA VAL A 85 15.39 29.44 -3.05
C VAL A 85 14.09 30.12 -2.65
N VAL A 86 13.13 29.34 -2.17
CA VAL A 86 11.79 29.81 -1.80
C VAL A 86 11.84 30.59 -0.48
N ARG A 87 12.54 30.03 0.49
CA ARG A 87 12.78 30.66 1.81
C ARG A 87 14.18 30.36 2.31
N GLN A 88 14.76 31.36 2.97
CA GLN A 88 16.05 31.21 3.64
C GLN A 88 16.05 32.08 4.90
N THR A 89 15.78 31.45 6.04
CA THR A 89 15.86 32.06 7.36
C THR A 89 16.64 31.13 8.30
N PRO A 90 17.05 31.59 9.49
CA PRO A 90 17.69 30.70 10.46
C PRO A 90 16.84 29.51 10.90
N GLU A 91 15.50 29.63 10.80
CA GLU A 91 14.55 28.60 11.23
C GLU A 91 14.21 27.60 10.14
N ILE A 92 14.30 28.02 8.86
CA ILE A 92 13.85 27.22 7.73
C ILE A 92 14.52 27.61 6.42
N VAL A 93 14.93 26.61 5.67
CA VAL A 93 15.34 26.74 4.26
C VAL A 93 14.44 25.88 3.42
N GLU A 94 13.91 26.42 2.33
CA GLU A 94 13.10 25.73 1.34
C GLU A 94 13.64 25.99 -0.06
N LEU A 95 13.89 24.92 -0.79
CA LEU A 95 14.34 24.91 -2.18
C LEU A 95 13.27 24.25 -3.06
N SER A 96 12.98 24.84 -4.21
CA SER A 96 12.09 24.30 -5.23
C SER A 96 12.90 23.90 -6.47
N PHE A 97 12.59 22.74 -7.02
CA PHE A 97 13.16 22.19 -8.25
C PHE A 97 12.03 21.85 -9.21
N VAL A 98 11.92 22.61 -10.27
CA VAL A 98 10.80 22.52 -11.22
C VAL A 98 11.24 21.81 -12.49
N ASP A 99 10.45 20.84 -12.94
CA ASP A 99 10.61 20.20 -14.24
C ASP A 99 9.36 20.42 -15.09
N THR A 100 9.55 21.17 -16.17
CA THR A 100 8.53 21.45 -17.19
C THR A 100 9.05 21.09 -18.57
N SER A 101 9.89 20.08 -18.67
CA SER A 101 10.57 19.72 -19.93
C SER A 101 9.63 19.15 -21.00
N GLY A 102 8.40 18.77 -20.64
CA GLY A 102 7.47 18.10 -21.55
C GLY A 102 7.82 16.61 -21.72
N PRO A 103 7.23 15.94 -22.72
CA PRO A 103 7.48 14.50 -22.90
C PRO A 103 8.96 14.15 -22.92
N PRO A 104 9.37 13.02 -22.25
CA PRO A 104 8.50 11.92 -21.85
C PRO A 104 7.77 12.07 -20.50
N LEU A 105 7.96 13.16 -19.75
CA LEU A 105 7.15 13.40 -18.56
C LEU A 105 5.68 13.66 -18.95
N ASP A 106 4.76 13.11 -18.13
CA ASP A 106 3.32 13.23 -18.38
C ASP A 106 2.70 14.46 -17.69
N MET A 107 3.45 15.13 -16.80
CA MET A 107 2.98 16.32 -16.06
C MET A 107 4.12 17.25 -15.66
N ASP A 108 3.81 18.50 -15.33
CA ASP A 108 4.76 19.42 -14.70
C ASP A 108 4.99 19.01 -13.24
N TRP A 109 6.23 19.10 -12.77
CA TRP A 109 6.64 18.78 -11.41
C TRP A 109 7.31 19.96 -10.71
N ASP A 110 7.05 20.09 -9.41
CA ASP A 110 7.70 21.04 -8.52
C ASP A 110 8.05 20.34 -7.20
N LEU A 111 9.29 19.85 -7.11
CA LEU A 111 9.81 19.16 -5.94
C LEU A 111 10.43 20.14 -4.97
N HIS A 112 9.93 20.17 -3.74
CA HIS A 112 10.46 21.00 -2.67
C HIS A 112 11.21 20.17 -1.65
N TYR A 113 12.37 20.66 -1.25
CA TYR A 113 13.10 20.19 -0.06
C TYR A 113 13.06 21.28 1.01
N VAL A 114 12.71 20.90 2.22
CA VAL A 114 12.58 21.82 3.35
C VAL A 114 13.39 21.29 4.52
N MET A 115 14.31 22.10 5.01
CA MET A 115 15.04 21.81 6.26
C MET A 115 14.63 22.80 7.33
N ARG A 116 14.31 22.27 8.52
CA ARG A 116 13.92 23.07 9.68
C ARG A 116 14.93 22.96 10.80
N GLN A 117 15.08 24.05 11.54
CA GLN A 117 15.86 24.09 12.77
C GLN A 117 15.36 23.00 13.74
N GLY A 118 16.27 22.29 14.40
CA GLY A 118 15.98 21.33 15.46
C GLY A 118 15.37 20.01 15.01
N VAL A 119 15.09 19.81 13.72
CA VAL A 119 14.55 18.56 13.17
C VAL A 119 15.70 17.71 12.61
N SER A 120 15.86 16.49 13.09
CA SER A 120 16.91 15.59 12.62
C SER A 120 16.51 14.90 11.31
N GLY A 121 16.43 15.68 10.22
CA GLY A 121 16.00 15.21 8.92
C GLY A 121 15.67 16.39 8.02
N PHE A 122 14.98 16.06 6.93
CA PHE A 122 14.44 17.04 5.99
C PHE A 122 13.07 16.61 5.50
N TYR A 123 12.24 17.59 5.22
CA TYR A 123 10.94 17.35 4.59
C TYR A 123 11.07 17.48 3.08
N TYR A 124 10.19 16.80 2.37
CA TYR A 124 9.95 17.04 0.97
C TYR A 124 8.47 16.95 0.63
N PHE A 125 8.08 17.64 -0.41
CA PHE A 125 6.77 17.53 -1.02
C PHE A 125 6.85 17.77 -2.52
N LEU A 126 5.93 17.17 -3.26
CA LEU A 126 5.87 17.27 -4.72
C LEU A 126 4.54 17.91 -5.14
N GLY A 127 4.62 19.00 -5.88
CA GLY A 127 3.52 19.54 -6.65
C GLY A 127 3.51 18.95 -8.06
N THR A 128 2.34 18.55 -8.56
CA THR A 128 2.16 18.10 -9.95
C THR A 128 1.02 18.85 -10.62
N ALA A 129 1.12 19.08 -11.93
CA ALA A 129 0.06 19.75 -12.68
C ALA A 129 -0.03 19.28 -14.13
N VAL A 130 -1.28 19.22 -14.64
CA VAL A 130 -1.62 19.09 -16.06
C VAL A 130 -2.60 20.20 -16.49
N GLY A 131 -2.89 20.33 -17.77
CA GLY A 131 -3.62 21.49 -18.31
C GLY A 131 -2.74 22.74 -18.32
N THR A 132 -1.43 22.57 -18.36
CA THR A 132 -0.41 23.61 -18.47
C THR A 132 0.00 23.82 -19.93
N PRO A 133 0.73 24.89 -20.25
CA PRO A 133 1.27 25.04 -21.61
C PRO A 133 2.19 23.90 -22.04
N THR A 134 2.91 23.29 -21.12
CA THR A 134 3.83 22.18 -21.40
C THR A 134 3.11 20.83 -21.48
N HIS A 135 2.16 20.62 -20.58
CA HIS A 135 1.36 19.39 -20.50
C HIS A 135 -0.13 19.71 -20.61
N PRO A 136 -0.63 20.06 -21.82
CA PRO A 136 -2.01 20.51 -22.01
C PRO A 136 -3.05 19.39 -21.94
N GLN A 137 -2.61 18.13 -21.98
CA GLN A 137 -3.48 16.96 -21.96
C GLN A 137 -3.49 16.30 -20.57
N PRO A 138 -4.54 15.54 -20.23
CA PRO A 138 -4.55 14.70 -19.04
C PRO A 138 -3.39 13.70 -19.05
N ALA A 139 -2.81 13.45 -17.89
CA ALA A 139 -1.83 12.41 -17.69
C ALA A 139 -2.52 11.07 -17.35
N THR A 140 -1.93 9.97 -17.81
CA THR A 140 -2.30 8.61 -17.38
C THR A 140 -1.09 7.94 -16.78
N LEU A 141 -1.16 7.61 -15.50
CA LEU A 141 -0.03 7.08 -14.74
C LEU A 141 -0.31 5.67 -14.22
N SER A 142 0.70 4.82 -14.27
CA SER A 142 0.74 3.54 -13.56
C SER A 142 1.47 3.64 -12.23
N GLU A 143 2.40 4.56 -12.10
CA GLU A 143 3.18 4.75 -10.87
C GLU A 143 3.69 6.19 -10.76
N LEU A 144 3.73 6.70 -9.53
CA LEU A 144 4.43 7.93 -9.13
C LEU A 144 5.05 7.66 -7.77
N ARG A 145 6.38 7.83 -7.65
CA ARG A 145 7.11 7.45 -6.44
C ARG A 145 8.30 8.35 -6.15
N THR A 146 8.71 8.39 -4.89
CA THR A 146 10.08 8.75 -4.51
C THR A 146 10.89 7.48 -4.25
N VAL A 147 12.16 7.52 -4.58
CA VAL A 147 13.13 6.43 -4.38
C VAL A 147 14.35 7.03 -3.73
N GLU A 148 14.65 6.63 -2.50
CA GLU A 148 15.81 7.07 -1.73
C GLU A 148 16.78 5.89 -1.61
N ARG A 149 17.93 5.99 -2.26
CA ARG A 149 18.97 4.95 -2.23
C ARG A 149 20.05 5.27 -1.23
N PHE A 150 20.20 4.42 -0.25
CA PHE A 150 21.16 4.52 0.83
C PHE A 150 22.26 3.45 0.70
N ASP A 151 23.32 3.62 1.47
CA ASP A 151 24.41 2.64 1.56
C ASP A 151 23.89 1.33 2.17
N GLU A 152 23.64 0.34 1.33
CA GLU A 152 23.12 -0.99 1.71
C GLU A 152 24.10 -1.79 2.59
N ASN A 153 25.40 -1.44 2.57
CA ASN A 153 26.38 -2.03 3.47
C ASN A 153 26.30 -1.45 4.89
N LEU A 154 25.80 -0.23 5.00
CA LEU A 154 25.62 0.46 6.27
C LEU A 154 24.19 0.24 6.83
N LEU A 155 23.18 0.52 6.01
CA LEU A 155 21.77 0.44 6.36
C LEU A 155 21.16 -0.86 5.81
N ASN A 156 21.63 -1.98 6.34
CA ASN A 156 21.35 -3.31 5.83
C ASN A 156 20.15 -4.01 6.45
N ASN A 157 19.34 -3.30 7.23
CA ASN A 157 18.10 -3.83 7.78
C ASN A 157 16.93 -2.95 7.37
N GLY A 158 15.79 -3.60 7.09
CA GLY A 158 14.52 -2.94 6.85
C GLY A 158 13.59 -2.98 8.06
N TYR A 159 12.66 -2.03 8.08
CA TYR A 159 11.51 -2.00 8.99
C TYR A 159 10.27 -1.60 8.20
N VAL A 160 9.22 -2.41 8.26
CA VAL A 160 7.93 -2.15 7.61
C VAL A 160 6.83 -2.69 8.51
N GLY A 161 6.04 -1.81 9.11
CA GLY A 161 4.98 -2.22 10.03
C GLY A 161 5.55 -3.04 11.20
N GLU A 162 5.18 -4.32 11.27
CA GLU A 162 5.69 -5.26 12.28
C GLU A 162 6.94 -6.04 11.83
N ARG A 163 7.35 -5.89 10.56
CA ARG A 163 8.49 -6.62 9.99
C ARG A 163 9.76 -5.83 10.18
N GLN A 164 10.79 -6.50 10.60
CA GLN A 164 12.11 -5.93 10.75
C GLN A 164 13.18 -7.00 10.56
N GLY A 165 14.30 -6.63 9.98
CA GLY A 165 15.43 -7.53 9.84
C GLY A 165 16.31 -7.24 8.64
N LEU A 166 17.25 -8.14 8.43
CA LEU A 166 18.28 -8.03 7.40
C LEU A 166 17.67 -8.02 6.00
N LEU A 167 18.12 -7.08 5.17
CA LEU A 167 17.83 -7.03 3.74
C LEU A 167 19.01 -7.59 2.95
N PRO A 168 18.77 -8.24 1.81
CA PRO A 168 19.85 -8.59 0.90
C PRO A 168 20.44 -7.33 0.25
N GLN A 169 21.70 -7.44 -0.15
CA GLN A 169 22.33 -6.42 -0.98
C GLN A 169 21.93 -6.62 -2.45
N GLU A 170 21.91 -5.55 -3.25
CA GLU A 170 21.56 -5.62 -4.67
C GLU A 170 22.41 -6.66 -5.43
N ALA A 171 23.70 -6.74 -5.13
CA ALA A 171 24.59 -7.74 -5.72
C ALA A 171 24.17 -9.19 -5.41
N GLN A 172 23.45 -9.43 -4.32
CA GLN A 172 22.95 -10.74 -3.92
C GLN A 172 21.62 -11.08 -4.60
N LEU A 173 20.89 -10.08 -5.13
CA LEU A 173 19.67 -10.25 -5.90
C LEU A 173 19.92 -10.56 -7.38
N ASN A 174 21.17 -10.57 -7.83
CA ASN A 174 21.55 -10.97 -9.19
C ASN A 174 21.45 -12.48 -9.44
N GLY A 175 20.76 -13.20 -8.55
CA GLY A 175 20.39 -14.58 -8.72
C GLY A 175 19.29 -14.79 -9.78
N THR A 176 18.93 -16.03 -10.02
CA THR A 176 17.84 -16.37 -10.93
C THR A 176 16.52 -15.84 -10.38
N GLU A 177 15.83 -15.00 -11.13
CA GLU A 177 14.46 -14.62 -10.83
C GLU A 177 13.55 -15.83 -11.08
N VAL A 178 12.96 -16.31 -10.02
CA VAL A 178 12.15 -17.55 -10.05
C VAL A 178 10.66 -17.25 -10.16
N GLN A 179 10.27 -16.08 -9.73
CA GLN A 179 8.97 -15.48 -9.92
C GLN A 179 9.15 -13.96 -9.92
N ASN A 180 8.27 -13.17 -10.52
CA ASN A 180 8.45 -11.73 -10.59
C ASN A 180 8.76 -11.14 -9.20
N ALA A 181 9.94 -10.53 -9.11
CA ALA A 181 10.52 -9.96 -7.90
C ALA A 181 10.77 -10.96 -6.75
N ALA A 182 10.82 -12.26 -7.06
CA ALA A 182 11.31 -13.31 -6.17
C ALA A 182 12.59 -13.92 -6.78
N TYR A 183 13.66 -13.89 -6.01
CA TYR A 183 15.00 -14.24 -6.50
C TYR A 183 15.59 -15.39 -5.71
N LEU A 184 16.17 -16.36 -6.43
CA LEU A 184 17.05 -17.35 -5.83
C LEU A 184 18.35 -16.66 -5.44
N MET A 185 18.73 -16.76 -4.18
CA MET A 185 19.91 -16.04 -3.68
C MET A 185 21.12 -16.95 -3.63
N THR A 186 22.20 -16.50 -4.25
CA THR A 186 23.54 -17.10 -4.11
C THR A 186 24.30 -16.45 -2.96
N VAL A 187 23.77 -16.56 -1.74
CA VAL A 187 24.37 -15.88 -0.58
C VAL A 187 25.24 -16.84 0.20
N ALA A 188 26.39 -16.34 0.66
CA ALA A 188 27.20 -17.07 1.61
C ALA A 188 26.37 -17.36 2.88
N PRO A 189 26.42 -18.60 3.43
CA PRO A 189 25.63 -18.98 4.61
C PRO A 189 25.78 -18.05 5.83
N THR A 190 26.88 -17.33 5.90
CA THR A 190 27.17 -16.36 6.97
C THR A 190 26.28 -15.11 6.96
N LEU A 191 25.65 -14.79 5.83
CA LEU A 191 24.76 -13.63 5.71
C LEU A 191 23.30 -13.95 6.06
N LEU A 192 22.94 -15.23 6.11
CA LEU A 192 21.59 -15.70 6.37
C LEU A 192 21.50 -16.72 7.52
N PRO A 193 22.15 -16.50 8.68
CA PRO A 193 22.10 -17.48 9.78
C PRO A 193 20.69 -17.71 10.29
N THR A 194 19.78 -16.73 10.10
CA THR A 194 18.39 -16.77 10.56
C THR A 194 17.45 -17.40 9.54
N VAL A 195 17.70 -17.28 8.26
CA VAL A 195 16.88 -17.90 7.21
C VAL A 195 17.03 -19.42 7.22
N SER A 196 18.24 -19.93 7.44
CA SER A 196 18.50 -21.37 7.55
C SER A 196 17.83 -22.01 8.78
N SER A 197 17.40 -21.22 9.76
CA SER A 197 16.73 -21.69 10.98
C SER A 197 15.22 -21.55 10.93
N LEU A 198 14.64 -20.92 9.89
CA LEU A 198 13.19 -20.78 9.76
C LEU A 198 12.58 -22.12 9.35
N PRO A 199 11.64 -22.66 10.15
CA PRO A 199 10.98 -23.91 9.81
C PRO A 199 10.27 -23.81 8.46
N GLY A 200 10.61 -24.68 7.51
CA GLY A 200 9.94 -24.79 6.22
C GLY A 200 10.41 -23.86 5.12
N VAL A 201 11.34 -22.94 5.39
CA VAL A 201 11.84 -21.96 4.41
C VAL A 201 13.14 -22.41 3.76
N VAL A 202 14.03 -23.04 4.50
CA VAL A 202 15.32 -23.55 3.99
C VAL A 202 15.41 -25.05 4.20
N GLY A 203 15.87 -25.75 3.17
CA GLY A 203 16.10 -27.19 3.25
C GLY A 203 14.89 -28.07 2.90
N GLN A 204 13.76 -27.48 2.57
CA GLN A 204 12.64 -28.23 2.00
C GLN A 204 12.48 -27.86 0.52
N ASN A 205 13.04 -28.67 -0.35
CA ASN A 205 12.94 -28.58 -1.81
C ASN A 205 13.65 -27.39 -2.46
N TYR A 206 14.55 -26.72 -1.75
CA TYR A 206 15.40 -25.68 -2.32
C TYR A 206 16.84 -26.20 -2.39
N ASP A 207 17.12 -27.08 -3.33
CA ASP A 207 18.47 -27.60 -3.54
C ASP A 207 19.48 -26.53 -3.97
N GLU A 208 18.98 -25.33 -4.29
CA GLU A 208 19.76 -24.26 -4.89
C GLU A 208 19.93 -23.01 -3.97
N GLY A 209 19.35 -23.00 -2.79
CA GLY A 209 19.53 -21.91 -1.82
C GLY A 209 18.25 -21.18 -1.42
N PRO A 210 18.35 -20.12 -0.59
CA PRO A 210 17.20 -19.35 -0.12
C PRO A 210 16.61 -18.47 -1.23
N VAL A 211 15.32 -18.19 -1.13
CA VAL A 211 14.61 -17.27 -2.03
C VAL A 211 14.24 -16.00 -1.26
N PHE A 212 14.49 -14.86 -1.88
CA PHE A 212 14.07 -13.55 -1.41
C PHE A 212 12.91 -13.04 -2.26
N THR A 213 11.88 -12.54 -1.60
CA THR A 213 10.73 -11.89 -2.25
C THR A 213 10.64 -10.45 -1.77
N LYS A 214 10.91 -9.48 -2.66
CA LYS A 214 10.91 -8.08 -2.24
C LYS A 214 9.53 -7.58 -1.80
N TYR A 215 8.45 -8.17 -2.30
CA TYR A 215 7.08 -7.82 -1.90
C TYR A 215 6.69 -8.31 -0.51
N ASP A 216 7.51 -9.12 0.15
CA ASP A 216 7.36 -9.37 1.59
C ASP A 216 7.61 -8.11 2.44
N TRP A 217 8.22 -7.07 1.84
CA TRP A 217 8.44 -5.76 2.45
C TRP A 217 7.40 -4.72 2.01
N SER A 218 6.22 -5.17 1.64
CA SER A 218 5.05 -4.35 1.36
C SER A 218 4.02 -4.46 2.48
N THR A 219 3.17 -3.42 2.62
CA THR A 219 2.07 -3.43 3.59
C THR A 219 0.94 -2.50 3.15
N TYR A 220 -0.22 -2.62 3.79
CA TYR A 220 -1.34 -1.71 3.60
C TYR A 220 -1.11 -0.38 4.32
N ARG A 221 -1.68 0.70 3.80
CA ARG A 221 -1.57 2.02 4.43
C ARG A 221 -2.23 2.12 5.80
N THR A 222 -3.18 1.27 6.10
CA THR A 222 -3.77 1.14 7.44
C THR A 222 -2.80 0.56 8.46
N GLU A 223 -1.81 -0.20 8.01
CA GLU A 223 -0.83 -0.92 8.84
C GLU A 223 0.53 -0.23 8.85
N ASP A 224 0.82 0.59 7.82
CA ASP A 224 2.06 1.35 7.74
C ASP A 224 2.00 2.58 8.64
N SER A 225 2.55 2.47 9.83
CA SER A 225 2.77 3.64 10.69
C SER A 225 3.99 4.44 10.25
N PHE A 226 5.07 3.77 9.87
CA PHE A 226 6.30 4.28 9.26
C PHE A 226 7.15 3.12 8.78
N HIS A 227 8.05 3.39 7.87
CA HIS A 227 9.00 2.40 7.36
C HIS A 227 10.39 3.02 7.19
N GLY A 228 11.41 2.19 7.09
CA GLY A 228 12.76 2.70 6.98
C GLY A 228 13.84 1.64 6.92
N LEU A 229 15.06 2.13 6.91
CA LEU A 229 16.29 1.36 6.87
C LEU A 229 17.12 1.68 8.11
N TYR A 230 17.81 0.68 8.65
CA TYR A 230 18.71 0.90 9.78
C TYR A 230 19.90 -0.07 9.75
N GLY A 231 20.98 0.33 10.39
CA GLY A 231 22.22 -0.43 10.48
C GLY A 231 23.41 0.46 10.80
N GLY A 232 24.53 -0.13 11.17
CA GLY A 232 25.76 0.60 11.44
C GLY A 232 25.65 1.71 12.51
N GLY A 233 24.64 1.68 13.36
CA GLY A 233 24.37 2.70 14.37
C GLY A 233 23.52 3.88 13.87
N PHE A 234 22.91 3.78 12.69
CA PHE A 234 22.04 4.79 12.07
C PHE A 234 20.66 4.21 11.74
N GLY A 235 19.67 5.09 11.61
CA GLY A 235 18.37 4.81 11.03
C GLY A 235 17.93 5.94 10.11
N VAL A 236 17.27 5.59 9.01
CA VAL A 236 16.63 6.51 8.08
C VAL A 236 15.20 6.07 7.85
N TRP A 237 14.26 6.99 8.05
CA TRP A 237 12.85 6.67 8.19
C TRP A 237 11.98 7.56 7.31
N MET A 238 11.02 6.97 6.61
CA MET A 238 9.95 7.70 5.96
C MET A 238 8.81 7.90 6.96
N LEU A 239 8.62 9.13 7.39
CA LEU A 239 7.57 9.52 8.32
C LEU A 239 6.53 10.37 7.58
N SER A 240 5.37 9.80 7.30
CA SER A 240 4.25 10.50 6.68
C SER A 240 3.18 10.75 7.74
N PRO A 241 2.97 11.99 8.18
CA PRO A 241 1.98 12.30 9.23
C PRO A 241 0.56 12.10 8.73
N SER A 242 0.35 12.17 7.42
CA SER A 242 -0.93 12.00 6.75
C SER A 242 -0.74 11.27 5.41
N TRP A 243 -1.71 10.46 5.07
CA TRP A 243 -1.79 9.76 3.79
C TRP A 243 -2.84 10.39 2.86
N GLU A 244 -3.26 11.63 3.11
CA GLU A 244 -4.33 12.29 2.34
C GLU A 244 -4.08 12.33 0.83
N PHE A 245 -2.81 12.39 0.42
CA PHE A 245 -2.40 12.40 -0.98
C PHE A 245 -2.35 11.01 -1.62
N TYR A 246 -2.38 9.94 -0.80
CA TYR A 246 -2.19 8.59 -1.29
C TYR A 246 -3.42 8.10 -2.05
N THR A 247 -3.19 7.46 -3.18
CA THR A 247 -4.24 7.00 -4.07
C THR A 247 -4.60 5.54 -3.82
N GLY A 248 -5.89 5.19 -3.94
CA GLY A 248 -6.41 3.88 -3.56
C GLY A 248 -6.70 3.74 -2.06
N GLY A 249 -6.38 4.78 -1.26
CA GLY A 249 -6.71 4.81 0.17
C GLY A 249 -6.17 3.63 0.97
N PRO A 250 -6.90 3.18 1.98
CA PRO A 250 -6.46 2.11 2.89
C PRO A 250 -6.47 0.72 2.27
N LEU A 251 -7.10 0.54 1.10
CA LEU A 251 -7.30 -0.77 0.46
C LEU A 251 -6.09 -1.24 -0.34
N LYS A 252 -5.03 -0.44 -0.45
CA LYS A 252 -3.92 -0.73 -1.32
C LYS A 252 -2.66 -1.06 -0.55
N GLN A 253 -2.02 -2.14 -0.97
CA GLN A 253 -0.73 -2.59 -0.48
C GLN A 253 0.40 -2.03 -1.36
N GLU A 254 1.48 -1.56 -0.73
CA GLU A 254 2.62 -0.97 -1.42
C GLU A 254 3.95 -1.49 -0.89
N LEU A 255 4.94 -1.55 -1.78
CA LEU A 255 6.32 -1.83 -1.45
C LEU A 255 6.95 -0.63 -0.72
N MET A 256 7.60 -0.88 0.42
CA MET A 256 8.14 0.14 1.31
C MET A 256 9.66 0.22 1.30
N VAL A 257 10.32 -0.92 1.37
CA VAL A 257 11.78 -1.01 1.38
C VAL A 257 12.28 -2.18 0.56
N GLN A 258 13.49 -2.06 0.03
CA GLN A 258 14.26 -3.16 -0.55
C GLN A 258 15.76 -2.79 -0.53
N ASP A 259 16.66 -3.76 -0.50
CA ASP A 259 18.09 -3.63 -0.83
C ASP A 259 18.69 -2.20 -0.65
N GLY A 260 18.73 -1.64 0.54
CA GLY A 260 19.23 -0.27 0.77
C GLY A 260 18.34 0.84 0.21
N THR A 261 17.17 0.52 -0.32
CA THR A 261 16.25 1.47 -0.92
C THR A 261 15.03 1.71 -0.04
N LEU A 262 14.77 2.98 0.25
CA LEU A 262 13.54 3.45 0.89
C LEU A 262 12.60 3.97 -0.19
N LEU A 263 11.34 3.60 -0.13
CA LEU A 263 10.35 3.90 -1.15
C LEU A 263 9.14 4.62 -0.57
N LEU A 264 8.62 5.58 -1.30
CA LEU A 264 7.29 6.11 -1.09
C LEU A 264 6.53 6.12 -2.41
N ASN A 265 5.67 5.14 -2.60
CA ASN A 265 4.72 5.16 -3.69
C ASN A 265 3.60 6.15 -3.37
N MET A 266 3.51 7.22 -4.12
CA MET A 266 2.44 8.21 -4.06
C MET A 266 1.22 7.74 -4.87
N TYR A 267 1.48 6.97 -5.91
CA TYR A 267 0.53 6.18 -6.67
C TYR A 267 1.22 4.96 -7.30
N HIS A 268 0.62 3.79 -7.16
CA HIS A 268 1.11 2.57 -7.77
C HIS A 268 -0.07 1.68 -8.20
N GLY A 269 -0.56 1.91 -9.40
CA GLY A 269 -1.66 1.14 -9.98
C GLY A 269 -1.23 -0.02 -10.85
N GLY A 270 -0.04 0.07 -11.46
CA GLY A 270 0.40 -0.90 -12.46
C GLY A 270 0.49 -2.35 -11.97
N HIS A 271 0.85 -2.56 -10.70
CA HIS A 271 0.90 -3.91 -10.11
C HIS A 271 -0.48 -4.46 -9.76
N ALA A 272 -1.42 -3.61 -9.43
CA ALA A 272 -2.80 -3.99 -9.15
C ALA A 272 -3.73 -3.85 -10.37
N GLY A 273 -3.16 -3.77 -11.57
CA GLY A 273 -3.92 -3.73 -12.83
C GLY A 273 -4.69 -2.44 -13.08
N SER A 274 -4.39 -1.34 -12.38
CA SER A 274 -5.07 -0.06 -12.53
C SER A 274 -4.15 1.04 -13.03
N LEU A 275 -4.75 2.03 -13.71
CA LEU A 275 -4.12 3.28 -14.10
C LEU A 275 -4.96 4.42 -13.56
N ILE A 276 -4.33 5.54 -13.24
CA ILE A 276 -5.07 6.78 -13.02
C ILE A 276 -4.95 7.68 -14.23
N THR A 277 -6.06 8.36 -14.57
CA THR A 277 -6.08 9.42 -15.57
C THR A 277 -6.56 10.68 -14.88
N THR A 278 -5.75 11.74 -14.97
CA THR A 278 -6.13 13.04 -14.42
C THR A 278 -7.34 13.61 -15.15
N PRO A 279 -8.15 14.47 -14.49
CA PRO A 279 -9.35 15.01 -15.10
C PRO A 279 -9.06 15.83 -16.38
N SER A 280 -9.97 15.75 -17.35
CA SER A 280 -9.94 16.50 -18.60
C SER A 280 -11.27 17.25 -18.79
N PRO A 281 -11.29 18.44 -19.38
CA PRO A 281 -10.20 19.25 -19.97
C PRO A 281 -9.61 20.28 -18.99
N ALA A 282 -9.97 20.23 -17.72
CA ALA A 282 -9.62 21.26 -16.75
C ALA A 282 -8.14 21.17 -16.33
N ARG A 283 -7.58 22.31 -15.94
CA ARG A 283 -6.31 22.33 -15.23
C ARG A 283 -6.47 21.55 -13.92
N TRP A 284 -5.61 20.57 -13.72
CA TRP A 284 -5.54 19.80 -12.48
C TRP A 284 -4.17 19.97 -11.83
N GLN A 285 -4.15 20.00 -10.52
CA GLN A 285 -2.93 20.07 -9.74
C GLN A 285 -3.12 19.33 -8.40
N LYS A 286 -2.05 18.73 -7.90
CA LYS A 286 -2.05 18.00 -6.63
C LYS A 286 -0.74 18.19 -5.88
N LEU A 287 -0.82 18.19 -4.55
CA LEU A 287 0.32 18.23 -3.65
C LEU A 287 0.44 16.88 -2.94
N TYR A 288 1.62 16.27 -3.03
CA TYR A 288 1.98 15.02 -2.35
C TYR A 288 2.94 15.33 -1.19
N GLY A 289 2.56 14.98 0.02
CA GLY A 289 3.31 15.30 1.23
C GLY A 289 2.75 16.50 2.00
N PRO A 290 3.56 17.15 2.88
CA PRO A 290 4.98 16.88 3.14
C PRO A 290 5.25 15.58 3.88
N ASN A 291 6.37 14.95 3.55
CA ASN A 291 6.89 13.77 4.23
C ASN A 291 8.25 14.12 4.88
N LEU A 292 8.54 13.55 6.03
CA LEU A 292 9.82 13.71 6.70
C LEU A 292 10.71 12.50 6.44
N VAL A 293 11.87 12.71 5.84
CA VAL A 293 12.99 11.77 5.90
C VAL A 293 13.74 12.03 7.19
N TYR A 294 13.47 11.22 8.19
CA TYR A 294 14.02 11.36 9.55
C TYR A 294 15.28 10.51 9.68
N VAL A 295 16.32 11.08 10.28
CA VAL A 295 17.61 10.42 10.45
C VAL A 295 18.00 10.41 11.92
N ASN A 296 18.23 9.23 12.49
CA ASN A 296 18.63 9.09 13.89
C ASN A 296 19.85 8.19 14.07
N THR A 297 20.31 8.03 15.29
CA THR A 297 21.45 7.18 15.66
C THR A 297 21.16 6.42 16.94
N GLY A 298 21.70 5.20 17.01
CA GLY A 298 21.52 4.33 18.16
C GLY A 298 21.63 2.85 17.83
N THR A 299 21.17 2.02 18.74
CA THR A 299 20.99 0.57 18.49
C THR A 299 19.73 0.33 17.65
N ALA A 300 19.60 -0.86 17.06
CA ALA A 300 18.41 -1.24 16.28
C ALA A 300 17.10 -0.94 17.03
N ALA A 301 17.01 -1.34 18.30
CA ALA A 301 15.81 -1.12 19.11
C ALA A 301 15.56 0.38 19.39
N THR A 302 16.61 1.15 19.65
CA THR A 302 16.46 2.59 20.00
C THR A 302 16.12 3.43 18.78
N VAL A 303 16.69 3.16 17.60
CA VAL A 303 16.37 3.92 16.37
C VAL A 303 14.92 3.71 15.92
N VAL A 304 14.39 2.50 16.06
CA VAL A 304 12.97 2.21 15.78
C VAL A 304 12.04 2.92 16.77
N ALA A 305 12.34 2.83 18.08
CA ALA A 305 11.53 3.48 19.12
C ALA A 305 11.52 5.00 18.99
N ASP A 306 12.65 5.59 18.66
CA ASP A 306 12.81 7.03 18.44
C ASP A 306 12.06 7.49 17.18
N ALA A 307 12.13 6.75 16.06
CA ALA A 307 11.36 7.04 14.86
C ALA A 307 9.84 7.02 15.12
N ARG A 308 9.36 6.07 15.92
CA ARG A 308 7.96 6.02 16.35
C ARG A 308 7.55 7.23 17.17
N THR A 309 8.43 7.68 18.06
CA THR A 309 8.22 8.89 18.88
C THR A 309 8.19 10.14 17.99
N GLN A 310 9.10 10.23 17.02
CA GLN A 310 9.12 11.34 16.07
C GLN A 310 7.86 11.37 15.23
N LEU A 311 7.39 10.22 14.71
CA LEU A 311 6.13 10.18 13.94
C LEU A 311 4.94 10.67 14.78
N ALA A 312 4.87 10.29 16.05
CA ALA A 312 3.81 10.80 16.95
C ALA A 312 3.88 12.33 17.09
N SER A 313 5.09 12.88 17.19
CA SER A 313 5.33 14.34 17.20
C SER A 313 4.92 15.00 15.89
N GLU A 314 5.25 14.39 14.74
CA GLU A 314 4.85 14.91 13.42
C GLU A 314 3.33 14.92 13.24
N ARG A 315 2.65 13.85 13.64
CA ARG A 315 1.18 13.77 13.61
C ARG A 315 0.51 14.81 14.50
N ALA A 316 1.09 15.11 15.65
CA ALA A 316 0.58 16.15 16.55
C ALA A 316 0.74 17.58 15.99
N GLN A 317 1.70 17.79 15.09
CA GLN A 317 1.97 19.08 14.45
C GLN A 317 1.25 19.22 13.10
N TRP A 318 0.76 18.12 12.54
CA TRP A 318 0.07 18.13 11.26
C TRP A 318 -1.40 18.60 11.40
N PRO A 319 -1.93 19.43 10.50
CA PRO A 319 -1.30 20.07 9.33
C PRO A 319 -0.25 21.12 9.73
N TYR A 320 0.87 21.09 9.04
CA TYR A 320 2.02 21.91 9.39
C TYR A 320 1.77 23.40 9.18
N CYS A 321 1.89 24.18 10.26
CA CYS A 321 1.71 25.62 10.24
C CYS A 321 2.80 26.36 9.44
N TRP A 322 3.97 25.73 9.24
CA TRP A 322 5.09 26.32 8.49
C TRP A 322 4.98 26.14 6.96
N MET A 323 4.03 25.36 6.49
CA MET A 323 3.78 25.21 5.05
C MET A 323 3.25 26.51 4.45
N ALA A 324 3.96 26.99 3.42
CA ALA A 324 3.61 28.21 2.71
C ALA A 324 3.32 27.88 1.23
N ASN A 325 2.29 27.05 0.98
CA ASN A 325 1.89 26.64 -0.36
C ASN A 325 0.37 26.80 -0.49
N GLY A 326 -0.10 27.48 -1.54
CA GLY A 326 -1.52 27.75 -1.77
C GLY A 326 -2.40 26.50 -1.90
N ASN A 327 -1.80 25.36 -2.26
CA ASN A 327 -2.48 24.07 -2.34
C ASN A 327 -2.44 23.28 -1.03
N TYR A 328 -1.95 23.87 0.07
CA TYR A 328 -1.90 23.24 1.37
C TYR A 328 -2.77 24.01 2.38
N PRO A 329 -4.01 23.61 2.60
CA PRO A 329 -4.85 24.26 3.60
C PRO A 329 -4.27 24.02 5.00
N LEU A 330 -4.15 25.11 5.76
CA LEU A 330 -3.71 25.09 7.16
C LEU A 330 -4.84 24.60 8.07
N THR A 331 -4.53 24.29 9.33
CA THR A 331 -5.48 23.74 10.31
C THR A 331 -6.80 24.53 10.39
N ALA A 332 -6.73 25.87 10.41
CA ALA A 332 -7.93 26.72 10.49
C ALA A 332 -8.81 26.67 9.22
N GLN A 333 -8.30 26.17 8.12
CA GLN A 333 -9.01 26.04 6.86
C GLN A 333 -9.62 24.65 6.66
N ARG A 334 -9.23 23.67 7.48
CA ARG A 334 -9.68 22.27 7.39
C ARG A 334 -10.89 22.00 8.26
N GLY A 335 -11.67 21.01 7.87
CA GLY A 335 -12.81 20.54 8.63
C GLY A 335 -12.55 19.22 9.35
N THR A 336 -13.40 18.93 10.33
CA THR A 336 -13.55 17.60 10.93
C THR A 336 -14.88 17.02 10.48
N VAL A 337 -14.86 15.82 9.94
CA VAL A 337 -16.09 15.10 9.56
C VAL A 337 -16.43 14.09 10.64
N THR A 338 -17.67 14.12 11.11
CA THR A 338 -18.20 13.18 12.12
C THR A 338 -19.49 12.55 11.62
N GLY A 339 -19.84 11.39 12.16
CA GLY A 339 -21.09 10.73 11.86
C GLY A 339 -21.22 9.38 12.55
N THR A 340 -22.29 8.68 12.23
CA THR A 340 -22.53 7.32 12.74
C THR A 340 -22.92 6.42 11.58
N VAL A 341 -22.24 5.32 11.42
CA VAL A 341 -22.61 4.25 10.48
C VAL A 341 -23.52 3.26 11.18
N VAL A 342 -24.61 2.89 10.52
CA VAL A 342 -25.47 1.77 10.92
C VAL A 342 -25.63 0.82 9.73
N GLU A 343 -25.52 -0.47 9.97
CA GLU A 343 -25.81 -1.47 8.94
C GLU A 343 -27.33 -1.72 8.88
N ALA A 344 -27.88 -1.81 7.67
CA ALA A 344 -29.32 -1.80 7.42
C ALA A 344 -30.10 -2.94 8.12
N HIS A 345 -29.44 -4.04 8.45
CA HIS A 345 -30.04 -5.21 9.11
C HIS A 345 -29.54 -5.40 10.55
N GLY A 346 -28.77 -4.42 11.08
CA GLY A 346 -28.31 -4.43 12.48
C GLY A 346 -27.06 -5.29 12.72
N ARG A 347 -26.33 -5.69 11.68
CA ARG A 347 -25.01 -6.34 11.84
C ARG A 347 -24.00 -5.35 12.40
N SER A 348 -22.94 -5.86 13.06
CA SER A 348 -21.89 -5.01 13.64
C SER A 348 -21.15 -4.22 12.57
N VAL A 349 -20.91 -2.96 12.83
CA VAL A 349 -20.12 -2.04 12.02
C VAL A 349 -18.77 -1.70 12.67
N ALA A 350 -18.45 -2.36 13.79
CA ALA A 350 -17.18 -2.16 14.48
C ALA A 350 -15.99 -2.42 13.54
N GLY A 351 -15.07 -1.47 13.45
CA GLY A 351 -13.89 -1.58 12.59
C GLY A 351 -14.17 -1.37 11.08
N ALA A 352 -15.42 -1.14 10.66
CA ALA A 352 -15.69 -0.79 9.27
C ALA A 352 -14.91 0.48 8.89
N VAL A 353 -14.27 0.48 7.74
CA VAL A 353 -13.59 1.68 7.24
C VAL A 353 -14.63 2.65 6.70
N VAL A 354 -14.47 3.92 7.07
CA VAL A 354 -15.20 5.05 6.51
C VAL A 354 -14.19 5.91 5.75
N ALA A 355 -14.34 6.01 4.44
CA ALA A 355 -13.45 6.77 3.58
C ALA A 355 -14.20 7.93 2.89
N LEU A 356 -13.57 9.08 2.89
CA LEU A 356 -13.98 10.25 2.11
C LEU A 356 -13.10 10.28 0.85
N ALA A 357 -13.72 10.15 -0.30
CA ALA A 357 -13.02 10.10 -1.58
C ALA A 357 -13.87 10.70 -2.69
N GLN A 358 -13.32 10.74 -3.89
CA GLN A 358 -14.09 11.12 -5.07
C GLN A 358 -15.12 10.04 -5.45
N PRO A 359 -16.16 10.37 -6.21
CA PRO A 359 -17.03 9.38 -6.81
C PRO A 359 -16.25 8.42 -7.71
N GLY A 360 -16.67 7.14 -7.72
CA GLY A 360 -16.05 6.09 -8.53
C GLY A 360 -15.39 5.00 -7.69
N ALA A 361 -14.74 4.06 -8.36
CA ALA A 361 -14.08 2.93 -7.71
C ALA A 361 -12.94 3.39 -6.80
N LEU A 362 -13.02 3.09 -5.52
CA LEU A 362 -12.10 3.61 -4.50
C LEU A 362 -10.63 3.24 -4.76
N LEU A 363 -10.36 2.03 -5.23
CA LEU A 363 -9.00 1.56 -5.52
C LEU A 363 -8.31 2.27 -6.68
N THR A 364 -9.06 2.78 -7.63
CA THR A 364 -8.54 3.42 -8.85
C THR A 364 -8.61 4.94 -8.81
N GLN A 365 -9.14 5.51 -7.74
CA GLN A 365 -9.10 6.95 -7.53
C GLN A 365 -7.68 7.41 -7.26
N GLY A 366 -7.13 8.21 -8.13
CA GLY A 366 -5.73 8.57 -8.05
C GLY A 366 -5.46 10.05 -8.08
N TYR A 367 -6.41 10.85 -8.55
CA TYR A 367 -6.11 12.23 -8.86
C TYR A 367 -6.53 13.25 -7.80
N ASP A 368 -7.20 12.82 -6.69
CA ASP A 368 -7.56 13.74 -5.62
C ASP A 368 -7.13 13.22 -4.24
N TYR A 369 -7.66 13.79 -3.18
CA TYR A 369 -7.31 13.46 -1.80
C TYR A 369 -8.29 12.47 -1.21
N ILE A 370 -7.79 11.56 -0.37
CA ILE A 370 -8.57 10.53 0.30
C ILE A 370 -8.30 10.61 1.81
N PHE A 371 -9.36 10.55 2.60
CA PHE A 371 -9.28 10.52 4.06
C PHE A 371 -10.03 9.31 4.57
N TRP A 372 -9.55 8.67 5.63
CA TRP A 372 -10.23 7.50 6.19
C TRP A 372 -10.02 7.37 7.68
N THR A 373 -10.95 6.64 8.30
CA THR A 373 -10.90 6.17 9.69
C THR A 373 -11.66 4.85 9.81
N GLN A 374 -11.68 4.28 11.00
CA GLN A 374 -12.53 3.14 11.32
C GLN A 374 -13.65 3.57 12.26
N ALA A 375 -14.83 3.00 12.05
CA ALA A 375 -15.95 3.17 12.96
C ALA A 375 -15.70 2.40 14.27
N ASP A 376 -16.11 2.98 15.39
CA ASP A 376 -16.06 2.31 16.69
C ASP A 376 -17.16 1.23 16.84
N SER A 377 -17.22 0.58 18.00
CA SER A 377 -18.21 -0.46 18.27
C SER A 377 -19.67 0.00 18.24
N THR A 378 -19.91 1.31 18.28
CA THR A 378 -21.25 1.93 18.22
C THR A 378 -21.53 2.55 16.86
N GLY A 379 -20.59 2.44 15.93
CA GLY A 379 -20.65 2.99 14.57
C GLY A 379 -20.21 4.45 14.46
N HIS A 380 -19.80 5.11 15.53
CA HIS A 380 -19.31 6.47 15.44
C HIS A 380 -17.94 6.52 14.76
N PHE A 381 -17.76 7.60 13.98
CA PHE A 381 -16.48 7.88 13.36
C PHE A 381 -16.16 9.38 13.38
N MET A 382 -14.87 9.68 13.32
CA MET A 382 -14.35 11.04 13.20
C MET A 382 -13.12 11.04 12.29
N ILE A 383 -13.14 11.91 11.28
CA ILE A 383 -12.02 12.14 10.36
C ILE A 383 -11.57 13.60 10.53
N PRO A 384 -10.45 13.85 11.22
CA PRO A 384 -9.97 15.20 11.47
C PRO A 384 -9.21 15.76 10.26
N ALA A 385 -9.07 17.06 10.23
CA ALA A 385 -8.21 17.81 9.33
C ALA A 385 -8.43 17.53 7.83
N VAL A 386 -9.68 17.29 7.44
CA VAL A 386 -10.09 17.08 6.05
C VAL A 386 -9.98 18.40 5.27
N ARG A 387 -9.43 18.37 4.08
CA ARG A 387 -9.39 19.52 3.16
C ARG A 387 -10.81 19.97 2.81
N PRO A 388 -11.06 21.28 2.65
CA PRO A 388 -12.33 21.76 2.11
C PRO A 388 -12.63 21.16 0.75
N GLY A 389 -13.87 20.75 0.52
CA GLY A 389 -14.28 20.14 -0.75
C GLY A 389 -15.49 19.24 -0.61
N SER A 390 -15.95 18.68 -1.71
CA SER A 390 -17.06 17.72 -1.75
C SER A 390 -16.53 16.30 -1.93
N TYR A 391 -17.01 15.40 -1.09
CA TYR A 391 -16.57 14.01 -1.02
C TYR A 391 -17.75 13.05 -1.06
N SER A 392 -17.52 11.91 -1.69
CA SER A 392 -18.33 10.71 -1.49
C SER A 392 -17.86 10.00 -0.23
N VAL A 393 -18.79 9.43 0.52
CA VAL A 393 -18.50 8.61 1.70
C VAL A 393 -18.67 7.15 1.32
N HIS A 394 -17.60 6.38 1.48
CA HIS A 394 -17.59 4.94 1.26
C HIS A 394 -17.45 4.23 2.60
N VAL A 395 -18.26 3.19 2.82
CA VAL A 395 -18.17 2.32 3.98
C VAL A 395 -17.96 0.90 3.54
N TYR A 396 -17.02 0.20 4.14
CA TYR A 396 -16.78 -1.21 3.81
C TYR A 396 -16.22 -1.99 5.00
N ALA A 397 -16.47 -3.31 4.97
CA ALA A 397 -16.01 -4.23 6.00
C ALA A 397 -14.49 -4.48 5.92
N THR A 398 -13.90 -4.73 7.10
CA THR A 398 -12.51 -5.18 7.25
C THR A 398 -12.39 -6.38 8.17
N GLN A 399 -13.51 -7.00 8.52
CA GLN A 399 -13.56 -8.19 9.39
C GLN A 399 -14.91 -8.89 9.29
N GLY A 400 -14.97 -10.12 9.79
CA GLY A 400 -16.20 -10.91 9.87
C GLY A 400 -16.61 -11.52 8.53
N THR A 401 -17.91 -11.57 8.27
CA THR A 401 -18.48 -12.24 7.09
C THR A 401 -19.26 -11.31 6.16
N ILE A 402 -19.26 -10.01 6.43
CA ILE A 402 -19.88 -9.03 5.53
C ILE A 402 -18.97 -8.84 4.34
N VAL A 403 -19.45 -9.23 3.17
CA VAL A 403 -18.77 -9.01 1.89
C VAL A 403 -19.46 -7.89 1.16
N ASP A 404 -18.70 -6.89 0.78
CA ASP A 404 -19.13 -5.77 -0.05
C ASP A 404 -18.03 -5.43 -1.05
N ASP A 405 -18.37 -4.73 -2.11
CA ASP A 405 -17.42 -4.29 -3.12
C ASP A 405 -17.37 -2.76 -3.24
N PRO A 406 -16.61 -2.06 -2.38
CA PRO A 406 -16.47 -0.61 -2.49
C PRO A 406 -15.67 -0.20 -3.74
N THR A 407 -15.04 -1.15 -4.43
CA THR A 407 -14.33 -0.87 -5.68
C THR A 407 -15.30 -0.64 -6.84
N SER A 408 -16.55 -1.09 -6.71
CA SER A 408 -17.63 -0.84 -7.67
C SER A 408 -18.06 0.63 -7.77
N GLY A 409 -17.58 1.48 -6.84
CA GLY A 409 -17.96 2.89 -6.76
C GLY A 409 -19.22 3.16 -5.95
N GLU A 410 -19.70 2.19 -5.19
CA GLU A 410 -20.84 2.38 -4.29
C GLU A 410 -20.57 3.50 -3.28
N VAL A 411 -21.55 4.39 -3.12
CA VAL A 411 -21.47 5.55 -2.25
C VAL A 411 -22.52 5.41 -1.16
N THR A 412 -22.07 5.37 0.10
CA THR A 412 -22.97 5.32 1.27
C THR A 412 -23.56 6.70 1.60
N GLY A 413 -22.85 7.76 1.23
CA GLY A 413 -23.31 9.14 1.46
C GLY A 413 -22.41 10.16 0.77
N THR A 414 -22.71 11.43 0.96
CA THR A 414 -21.90 12.56 0.46
C THR A 414 -21.74 13.62 1.53
N VAL A 415 -20.63 14.37 1.48
CA VAL A 415 -20.40 15.51 2.38
C VAL A 415 -19.68 16.64 1.64
N THR A 416 -20.07 17.88 1.91
CA THR A 416 -19.28 19.06 1.57
C THR A 416 -18.62 19.58 2.83
N VAL A 417 -17.30 19.51 2.86
CA VAL A 417 -16.48 19.87 4.02
C VAL A 417 -16.10 21.33 3.95
N ALA A 418 -16.39 22.05 5.01
CA ALA A 418 -15.90 23.40 5.30
C ALA A 418 -15.05 23.38 6.58
N ALA A 419 -14.41 24.50 6.92
CA ALA A 419 -13.70 24.63 8.18
C ALA A 419 -14.65 24.42 9.37
N GLY A 420 -14.15 23.77 10.43
CA GLY A 420 -14.94 23.40 11.60
C GLY A 420 -15.54 21.99 11.51
N THR A 421 -16.58 21.72 12.30
CA THR A 421 -17.22 20.39 12.36
C THR A 421 -18.28 20.26 11.28
N ASN A 422 -18.22 19.15 10.54
CA ASN A 422 -19.17 18.77 9.50
C ASN A 422 -19.78 17.42 9.90
N ASP A 423 -20.97 17.44 10.46
CA ASP A 423 -21.68 16.24 10.88
C ASP A 423 -22.55 15.72 9.73
N VAL A 424 -22.28 14.49 9.29
CA VAL A 424 -23.06 13.80 8.24
C VAL A 424 -24.27 13.04 8.81
N GLY A 425 -24.45 13.06 10.14
CA GLY A 425 -25.53 12.36 10.81
C GLY A 425 -25.38 10.83 10.75
N VAL A 426 -26.50 10.14 10.54
CA VAL A 426 -26.55 8.68 10.44
C VAL A 426 -26.44 8.27 8.98
N LEU A 427 -25.42 7.46 8.67
CA LEU A 427 -25.21 6.83 7.38
C LEU A 427 -25.70 5.39 7.44
N THR A 428 -26.66 5.03 6.60
CA THR A 428 -27.11 3.64 6.47
C THR A 428 -26.28 2.93 5.41
N TRP A 429 -25.51 1.95 5.86
CA TRP A 429 -24.72 1.08 5.00
C TRP A 429 -25.51 -0.20 4.70
N SER A 430 -25.67 -0.55 3.44
CA SER A 430 -26.53 -1.64 2.98
C SER A 430 -25.75 -2.63 2.12
N PRO A 431 -24.75 -3.32 2.68
CA PRO A 431 -24.05 -4.36 1.93
C PRO A 431 -24.99 -5.56 1.68
N PRO A 432 -24.67 -6.44 0.73
CA PRO A 432 -25.46 -7.65 0.47
C PRO A 432 -25.78 -8.40 1.76
N TYR A 433 -27.03 -8.88 1.85
CA TYR A 433 -27.54 -9.48 3.09
C TYR A 433 -28.38 -10.72 2.80
N HIS A 434 -28.09 -11.77 3.53
CA HIS A 434 -28.93 -12.96 3.69
C HIS A 434 -29.10 -13.27 5.17
N ALA A 435 -30.26 -13.75 5.57
CA ALA A 435 -30.62 -13.93 6.98
C ALA A 435 -29.79 -15.01 7.68
N ASN A 436 -29.37 -16.04 6.95
CA ASN A 436 -28.73 -17.22 7.52
C ASN A 436 -27.37 -17.50 6.86
N LEU A 437 -26.31 -17.42 7.62
CA LEU A 437 -25.00 -17.93 7.22
C LEU A 437 -24.99 -19.45 7.41
N LEU A 438 -24.91 -20.20 6.33
CA LEU A 438 -24.85 -21.66 6.37
C LEU A 438 -23.44 -22.16 6.68
N TRP A 439 -22.44 -21.56 6.04
CA TRP A 439 -21.03 -21.76 6.35
C TRP A 439 -20.15 -20.67 5.72
N SER A 440 -18.93 -20.51 6.25
CA SER A 440 -17.89 -19.67 5.66
C SER A 440 -16.49 -20.26 5.85
N ILE A 441 -15.55 -19.87 4.98
CA ILE A 441 -14.12 -20.16 5.03
C ILE A 441 -13.41 -18.84 4.81
N GLY A 442 -12.57 -18.41 5.74
CA GLY A 442 -11.89 -17.11 5.70
C GLY A 442 -12.68 -16.00 6.37
N THR A 443 -12.17 -14.79 6.25
CA THR A 443 -12.67 -13.55 6.88
C THR A 443 -12.67 -12.44 5.84
N SER A 444 -13.73 -11.66 5.78
CA SER A 444 -13.83 -10.56 4.82
C SER A 444 -12.97 -9.37 5.26
N ASP A 445 -11.68 -9.44 5.04
CA ASP A 445 -10.71 -8.39 5.35
C ASP A 445 -9.88 -7.95 4.12
N ARG A 446 -10.18 -8.51 2.93
CA ARG A 446 -9.52 -8.27 1.64
C ARG A 446 -8.11 -8.82 1.57
N LYS A 447 -7.80 -9.76 2.44
CA LYS A 447 -6.49 -10.39 2.57
C LYS A 447 -6.63 -11.90 2.46
N SER A 448 -5.52 -12.57 2.26
CA SER A 448 -5.44 -14.03 2.22
C SER A 448 -4.51 -14.59 3.31
N GLY A 449 -4.16 -13.76 4.29
CA GLY A 449 -3.15 -14.09 5.29
C GLY A 449 -3.52 -15.24 6.24
N GLU A 450 -4.82 -15.49 6.47
CA GLU A 450 -5.31 -16.55 7.34
C GLU A 450 -5.27 -17.94 6.71
N PHE A 451 -5.06 -18.04 5.40
CA PHE A 451 -5.02 -19.32 4.70
C PHE A 451 -3.65 -19.98 4.76
N ARG A 452 -3.61 -21.26 4.43
CA ARG A 452 -2.38 -22.03 4.38
C ARG A 452 -1.42 -21.45 3.37
N VAL A 453 -0.26 -21.07 3.87
CA VAL A 453 0.89 -20.66 3.08
C VAL A 453 1.77 -21.88 2.82
N PHE A 454 2.27 -22.02 1.62
CA PHE A 454 3.14 -23.13 1.27
C PHE A 454 4.62 -22.72 1.36
N PRO A 455 5.54 -23.60 1.78
CA PRO A 455 5.40 -24.99 2.16
C PRO A 455 4.96 -25.23 3.61
N SER A 456 4.99 -24.24 4.46
CA SER A 456 4.67 -24.37 5.89
C SER A 456 3.77 -23.25 6.36
N PRO A 457 2.88 -23.48 7.32
CA PRO A 457 2.10 -22.44 7.97
C PRO A 457 2.97 -21.62 8.94
N VAL A 458 4.06 -21.06 8.46
CA VAL A 458 4.75 -20.02 9.20
C VAL A 458 3.94 -18.76 9.00
N ALA A 459 3.09 -18.46 9.95
CA ALA A 459 2.44 -17.16 10.00
C ALA A 459 3.54 -16.09 9.98
N PRO A 460 3.39 -15.01 9.16
CA PRO A 460 4.26 -13.87 9.26
C PRO A 460 4.20 -13.37 10.70
N GLY A 461 5.29 -13.50 11.41
CA GLY A 461 5.41 -12.99 12.77
C GLY A 461 6.11 -11.64 12.78
N PRO A 462 5.92 -10.84 13.83
CA PRO A 462 6.58 -9.53 13.97
C PRO A 462 8.12 -9.63 14.06
N THR A 463 8.64 -10.81 14.21
CA THR A 463 10.09 -11.11 14.25
C THR A 463 10.59 -11.72 12.96
N ASN A 464 9.81 -11.63 11.89
CA ASN A 464 10.25 -12.17 10.63
C ASN A 464 11.53 -11.51 10.17
N THR A 465 12.48 -12.35 9.99
CA THR A 465 13.72 -12.03 9.34
C THR A 465 13.45 -11.72 7.86
N ALA A 466 14.36 -11.06 7.23
CA ALA A 466 14.31 -10.52 5.89
C ALA A 466 13.79 -11.47 4.78
N TYR A 467 13.55 -12.73 5.05
CA TYR A 467 13.36 -13.74 4.02
C TYR A 467 12.13 -14.59 4.28
N GLU A 468 10.97 -14.02 4.06
CA GLU A 468 9.73 -14.77 4.02
C GLU A 468 9.50 -15.34 2.63
N THR A 469 9.71 -16.63 2.51
CA THR A 469 9.42 -17.34 1.27
C THR A 469 8.14 -18.15 1.32
N GLY A 470 7.47 -18.11 2.47
CA GLY A 470 6.30 -18.95 2.73
C GLY A 470 5.10 -18.67 1.83
N ARG A 471 5.04 -17.50 1.20
CA ARG A 471 3.93 -17.07 0.32
C ARG A 471 4.16 -17.27 -1.16
N MET A 472 5.31 -17.76 -1.52
CA MET A 472 5.52 -18.12 -2.92
C MET A 472 4.69 -19.34 -3.27
N TYR A 473 4.01 -19.23 -4.37
CA TYR A 473 3.27 -20.33 -4.95
C TYR A 473 3.52 -20.35 -6.45
N GLY A 474 3.58 -21.49 -6.95
CA GLY A 474 3.58 -21.71 -8.35
C GLY A 474 4.92 -21.65 -9.02
N PRO A 475 5.13 -22.60 -9.90
CA PRO A 475 6.29 -22.64 -10.72
C PRO A 475 6.12 -21.62 -11.79
N THR A 476 7.12 -20.95 -12.05
CA THR A 476 7.28 -20.27 -13.31
C THR A 476 7.84 -21.20 -14.36
N GLY A 477 7.57 -22.42 -14.32
CA GLY A 477 7.89 -23.41 -15.35
C GLY A 477 9.38 -23.64 -15.69
N THR A 478 10.28 -22.78 -15.21
CA THR A 478 11.69 -22.80 -15.57
C THR A 478 12.61 -23.31 -14.47
N VAL A 479 12.17 -23.21 -13.23
CA VAL A 479 12.96 -23.67 -12.07
C VAL A 479 12.00 -24.36 -11.11
N GLY A 480 11.90 -25.66 -11.16
CA GLY A 480 10.99 -26.46 -10.32
C GLY A 480 11.43 -26.56 -8.87
N ILE A 481 11.70 -25.42 -8.22
CA ILE A 481 12.30 -25.38 -6.89
C ILE A 481 11.31 -25.33 -5.74
N TRP A 482 10.03 -25.16 -5.98
CA TRP A 482 9.03 -25.21 -4.92
C TRP A 482 7.79 -26.00 -5.28
N THR A 483 7.10 -26.37 -4.25
CA THR A 483 5.86 -27.09 -4.37
C THR A 483 4.72 -26.11 -4.55
N VAL A 484 3.98 -26.28 -5.61
CA VAL A 484 2.79 -25.51 -5.92
C VAL A 484 1.61 -25.91 -5.04
N PRO A 485 0.60 -25.05 -4.88
CA PRO A 485 -0.67 -25.47 -4.33
C PRO A 485 -1.21 -26.69 -5.07
N PRO A 486 -1.85 -27.65 -4.39
CA PRO A 486 -2.31 -28.87 -5.04
C PRO A 486 -3.41 -28.59 -6.05
N ALA A 487 -3.43 -29.35 -7.13
CA ALA A 487 -4.52 -29.30 -8.11
C ALA A 487 -5.88 -29.69 -7.49
N GLN A 488 -5.86 -30.45 -6.42
CA GLN A 488 -7.06 -30.88 -5.70
C GLN A 488 -6.86 -30.76 -4.20
N THR A 489 -7.83 -30.20 -3.50
CA THR A 489 -7.92 -30.24 -2.04
C THR A 489 -9.36 -30.42 -1.62
N THR A 490 -9.56 -30.83 -0.37
CA THR A 490 -10.89 -30.96 0.22
C THR A 490 -10.91 -30.25 1.56
N TYR A 491 -11.87 -29.36 1.72
CA TYR A 491 -12.19 -28.70 2.98
C TYR A 491 -13.53 -29.24 3.49
N THR A 492 -13.61 -29.63 4.74
CA THR A 492 -14.85 -30.13 5.34
C THR A 492 -15.32 -29.18 6.43
N ILE A 493 -16.45 -28.54 6.22
CA ILE A 493 -17.05 -27.62 7.19
C ILE A 493 -17.23 -28.31 8.54
N GLY A 494 -16.77 -27.65 9.61
CA GLY A 494 -16.82 -28.14 10.98
C GLY A 494 -15.65 -29.03 11.41
N THR A 495 -14.75 -29.41 10.50
CA THR A 495 -13.56 -30.20 10.82
C THR A 495 -12.25 -29.63 10.29
N SER A 496 -12.27 -29.04 9.10
CA SER A 496 -11.11 -28.39 8.48
C SER A 496 -10.90 -26.97 9.01
N THR A 497 -9.67 -26.48 8.91
CA THR A 497 -9.32 -25.08 9.26
C THR A 497 -8.66 -24.37 8.09
N PRO A 498 -8.87 -23.05 7.93
CA PRO A 498 -8.27 -22.29 6.84
C PRO A 498 -6.74 -22.42 6.80
N GLN A 499 -6.08 -22.40 7.95
CA GLN A 499 -4.61 -22.43 8.07
C GLN A 499 -3.97 -23.74 7.60
N THR A 500 -4.73 -24.84 7.56
CA THR A 500 -4.19 -26.17 7.22
C THR A 500 -4.77 -26.79 5.97
N ASP A 501 -6.03 -26.49 5.65
CA ASP A 501 -6.79 -27.26 4.66
C ASP A 501 -7.23 -26.43 3.44
N TRP A 502 -7.05 -25.09 3.47
CA TRP A 502 -7.32 -24.21 2.35
C TRP A 502 -6.12 -23.33 2.06
N TYR A 503 -5.59 -23.36 0.84
CA TYR A 503 -4.43 -22.55 0.50
C TYR A 503 -4.82 -21.12 0.15
N PHE A 504 -3.92 -20.17 0.41
CA PHE A 504 -4.15 -18.75 0.13
C PHE A 504 -4.35 -18.46 -1.34
N ALA A 505 -3.72 -19.26 -2.21
CA ALA A 505 -3.78 -19.10 -3.67
C ALA A 505 -4.11 -20.42 -4.37
N GLN A 506 -4.88 -20.33 -5.45
CA GLN A 506 -5.12 -21.42 -6.39
C GLN A 506 -4.55 -21.03 -7.75
N SER A 507 -3.43 -21.64 -8.12
CA SER A 507 -2.63 -21.31 -9.32
C SER A 507 -2.35 -22.49 -10.24
N VAL A 508 -2.87 -23.66 -9.89
CA VAL A 508 -2.74 -24.91 -10.67
C VAL A 508 -4.09 -25.33 -11.20
N ALA A 509 -4.13 -25.72 -12.47
CA ALA A 509 -5.36 -26.27 -13.07
C ALA A 509 -5.88 -27.45 -12.25
N GLY A 510 -7.09 -27.31 -11.72
CA GLY A 510 -7.67 -28.32 -10.87
C GLY A 510 -8.90 -27.85 -10.12
N THR A 511 -9.41 -28.70 -9.24
CA THR A 511 -10.68 -28.47 -8.54
C THR A 511 -10.51 -28.65 -7.04
N TRP A 512 -10.84 -27.61 -6.29
CA TRP A 512 -10.94 -27.68 -4.83
C TRP A 512 -12.38 -27.91 -4.43
N THR A 513 -12.60 -28.67 -3.36
CA THR A 513 -13.93 -29.12 -2.94
C THR A 513 -14.19 -28.73 -1.49
N VAL A 514 -15.33 -28.09 -1.24
CA VAL A 514 -15.88 -27.87 0.10
C VAL A 514 -16.99 -28.90 0.34
N LYS A 515 -16.86 -29.68 1.41
CA LYS A 515 -17.90 -30.61 1.89
C LYS A 515 -18.65 -29.98 3.04
N PHE A 516 -19.96 -29.99 2.97
CA PHE A 516 -20.82 -29.42 4.03
C PHE A 516 -22.12 -30.22 4.18
N ASN A 517 -22.74 -30.10 5.35
CA ASN A 517 -24.03 -30.73 5.63
C ASN A 517 -25.10 -29.67 5.87
N LEU A 518 -26.28 -29.89 5.33
CA LEU A 518 -27.48 -29.09 5.58
C LEU A 518 -28.46 -29.90 6.42
N ALA A 519 -28.99 -29.31 7.49
CA ALA A 519 -30.08 -29.95 8.27
C ALA A 519 -31.36 -30.07 7.44
N SER A 520 -31.62 -29.07 6.62
CA SER A 520 -32.74 -29.03 5.64
C SER A 520 -32.32 -28.15 4.46
N VAL A 521 -32.95 -28.36 3.31
CA VAL A 521 -32.75 -27.49 2.15
C VAL A 521 -33.48 -26.18 2.37
N PRO A 522 -32.82 -25.00 2.26
CA PRO A 522 -33.50 -23.71 2.29
C PRO A 522 -34.54 -23.61 1.17
N ALA A 523 -35.75 -23.17 1.49
CA ALA A 523 -36.87 -23.15 0.52
C ALA A 523 -36.60 -22.27 -0.70
N GLY A 524 -35.88 -21.14 -0.50
CA GLY A 524 -35.46 -20.22 -1.58
C GLY A 524 -34.15 -20.60 -2.27
N GLY A 525 -33.49 -21.70 -1.85
CA GLY A 525 -32.13 -21.99 -2.23
C GLY A 525 -31.11 -21.21 -1.37
N ALA A 526 -29.94 -20.99 -1.93
CA ALA A 526 -28.84 -20.29 -1.25
C ALA A 526 -28.09 -19.40 -2.24
N GLU A 527 -27.19 -18.56 -1.73
CA GLU A 527 -26.21 -17.81 -2.52
C GLU A 527 -24.80 -18.21 -2.09
N LEU A 528 -23.97 -18.56 -3.07
CA LEU A 528 -22.55 -18.78 -2.91
C LEU A 528 -21.81 -17.47 -3.21
N THR A 529 -21.13 -16.91 -2.22
CA THR A 529 -20.29 -15.73 -2.39
C THR A 529 -18.82 -16.14 -2.31
N ILE A 530 -18.02 -15.66 -3.24
CA ILE A 530 -16.58 -15.87 -3.31
C ILE A 530 -15.96 -14.49 -3.40
N ALA A 531 -15.29 -14.05 -2.33
CA ALA A 531 -14.48 -12.86 -2.36
C ALA A 531 -13.00 -13.27 -2.52
N LEU A 532 -12.32 -12.55 -3.39
CA LEU A 532 -10.92 -12.76 -3.72
C LEU A 532 -10.12 -11.53 -3.33
N ALA A 533 -9.04 -11.74 -2.59
CA ALA A 533 -8.07 -10.70 -2.26
C ALA A 533 -7.32 -10.20 -3.51
N GLY A 534 -7.26 -11.02 -4.56
CA GLY A 534 -6.68 -10.62 -5.84
C GLY A 534 -6.69 -11.75 -6.87
N ALA A 535 -6.38 -11.39 -8.12
CA ALA A 535 -6.25 -12.33 -9.22
C ALA A 535 -5.19 -11.89 -10.23
N ALA A 536 -4.35 -12.80 -10.67
CA ALA A 536 -3.26 -12.52 -11.60
C ALA A 536 -3.43 -13.26 -12.93
N ARG A 537 -3.10 -12.57 -14.01
CA ARG A 537 -3.01 -13.13 -15.36
C ARG A 537 -4.27 -13.88 -15.80
N GLN A 538 -5.42 -13.30 -15.49
CA GLN A 538 -6.72 -13.70 -16.02
C GLN A 538 -7.03 -15.21 -15.88
N PRO A 539 -7.02 -15.80 -14.69
CA PRO A 539 -7.50 -17.16 -14.52
C PRO A 539 -9.00 -17.24 -14.76
N ASN A 540 -9.48 -18.39 -15.22
CA ASN A 540 -10.92 -18.70 -15.21
C ASN A 540 -11.26 -19.47 -13.94
N LEU A 541 -12.32 -19.03 -13.25
CA LEU A 541 -12.91 -19.73 -12.11
C LEU A 541 -14.30 -20.26 -12.50
N THR A 542 -14.50 -21.57 -12.35
CA THR A 542 -15.80 -22.22 -12.51
C THR A 542 -16.23 -22.83 -11.17
N THR A 543 -17.49 -22.62 -10.79
CA THR A 543 -18.06 -23.18 -9.56
C THR A 543 -19.26 -24.07 -9.83
N ALA A 544 -19.45 -25.06 -8.96
CA ALA A 544 -20.61 -25.92 -9.00
C ALA A 544 -21.01 -26.37 -7.58
N VAL A 545 -22.30 -26.70 -7.40
CA VAL A 545 -22.80 -27.34 -6.18
C VAL A 545 -23.44 -28.67 -6.58
N ASN A 546 -23.05 -29.77 -5.91
CA ASN A 546 -23.53 -31.13 -6.20
C ASN A 546 -23.46 -31.48 -7.70
N ALA A 547 -22.40 -31.07 -8.39
CA ALA A 547 -22.17 -31.19 -9.81
C ALA A 547 -23.08 -30.33 -10.72
N HIS A 548 -23.95 -29.48 -10.18
CA HIS A 548 -24.68 -28.47 -10.94
C HIS A 548 -23.83 -27.21 -11.10
N SER A 549 -23.50 -26.85 -12.33
CA SER A 549 -22.69 -25.64 -12.63
C SER A 549 -23.44 -24.38 -12.26
N LEU A 550 -22.75 -23.46 -11.57
CA LEU A 550 -23.29 -22.18 -11.14
C LEU A 550 -22.78 -21.03 -12.01
N VAL A 551 -21.49 -20.74 -11.92
CA VAL A 551 -20.87 -19.61 -12.62
C VAL A 551 -19.51 -20.01 -13.19
N SER A 552 -19.16 -19.44 -14.33
CA SER A 552 -17.81 -19.45 -14.90
C SER A 552 -17.43 -18.02 -15.25
N VAL A 553 -16.30 -17.54 -14.72
CA VAL A 553 -15.87 -16.16 -14.86
C VAL A 553 -14.38 -16.06 -15.15
N ASP A 554 -14.01 -15.20 -16.11
CA ASP A 554 -12.63 -14.80 -16.35
C ASP A 554 -12.30 -13.64 -15.43
N LEU A 555 -11.28 -13.81 -14.59
CA LEU A 555 -10.87 -12.81 -13.62
C LEU A 555 -9.89 -11.79 -14.24
N PRO A 556 -9.80 -10.59 -13.70
CA PRO A 556 -8.89 -9.57 -14.21
C PRO A 556 -7.41 -9.91 -13.94
N ASN A 557 -6.51 -9.10 -14.50
CA ASN A 557 -5.08 -9.20 -14.27
C ASN A 557 -4.62 -8.06 -13.37
N ASP A 558 -4.44 -8.31 -12.09
CA ASP A 558 -3.82 -7.36 -11.16
C ASP A 558 -2.34 -7.68 -10.85
N GLN A 559 -1.85 -8.82 -11.29
CA GLN A 559 -0.49 -9.33 -11.08
C GLN A 559 -0.06 -9.50 -9.60
N SER A 560 -0.94 -9.28 -8.64
CA SER A 560 -0.60 -9.35 -7.22
C SER A 560 -0.06 -10.72 -6.81
N ILE A 561 -0.73 -11.77 -7.22
CA ILE A 561 -0.33 -13.14 -6.98
C ILE A 561 1.04 -13.42 -7.61
N TYR A 562 1.19 -13.11 -8.89
CA TYR A 562 2.43 -13.39 -9.63
C TYR A 562 3.66 -12.72 -9.00
N ARG A 563 3.46 -11.60 -8.33
CA ARG A 563 4.52 -10.87 -7.62
C ARG A 563 4.69 -11.29 -6.17
N SER A 564 3.93 -12.27 -5.72
CA SER A 564 3.93 -12.68 -4.31
C SER A 564 3.63 -11.50 -3.37
N CYS A 565 2.73 -10.60 -3.78
CA CYS A 565 2.22 -9.57 -2.90
C CYS A 565 1.68 -10.22 -1.64
N LEU A 566 1.95 -9.61 -0.51
CA LEU A 566 1.84 -10.23 0.80
C LEU A 566 0.48 -10.85 1.08
N GLU A 567 -0.60 -10.14 0.83
CA GLU A 567 -1.91 -10.58 1.26
C GLU A 567 -3.01 -10.33 0.25
N GLY A 568 -2.80 -9.46 -0.73
CA GLY A 568 -3.82 -9.19 -1.71
C GLY A 568 -3.47 -8.14 -2.74
N GLY A 569 -4.40 -7.91 -3.63
CA GLY A 569 -4.32 -6.92 -4.68
C GLY A 569 -5.69 -6.30 -4.94
N GLN A 570 -6.15 -6.37 -6.19
CA GLN A 570 -7.45 -5.85 -6.57
C GLN A 570 -8.56 -6.83 -6.14
N PHE A 571 -9.36 -6.39 -5.19
CA PHE A 571 -10.46 -7.18 -4.63
C PHE A 571 -11.53 -7.48 -5.67
N GLN A 572 -12.05 -8.70 -5.65
CA GLN A 572 -13.12 -9.17 -6.53
C GLN A 572 -14.19 -9.90 -5.73
N VAL A 573 -15.44 -9.68 -6.06
CA VAL A 573 -16.58 -10.42 -5.49
C VAL A 573 -17.34 -11.12 -6.61
N ILE A 574 -17.57 -12.42 -6.43
CA ILE A 574 -18.33 -13.25 -7.33
C ILE A 574 -19.48 -13.85 -6.53
N THR A 575 -20.71 -13.67 -7.00
CA THR A 575 -21.90 -14.29 -6.41
C THR A 575 -22.53 -15.25 -7.38
N ALA A 576 -23.08 -16.34 -6.87
CA ALA A 576 -23.75 -17.36 -7.65
C ALA A 576 -24.98 -17.89 -6.90
N PRO A 577 -26.19 -17.70 -7.43
CA PRO A 577 -27.39 -18.29 -6.85
C PRO A 577 -27.32 -19.81 -6.93
N VAL A 578 -27.68 -20.49 -5.84
CA VAL A 578 -27.74 -21.94 -5.72
C VAL A 578 -29.22 -22.36 -5.60
N PRO A 579 -29.85 -22.86 -6.65
CA PRO A 579 -31.24 -23.30 -6.59
C PRO A 579 -31.47 -24.37 -5.51
N ALA A 580 -32.62 -24.34 -4.85
CA ALA A 580 -32.96 -25.35 -3.85
C ALA A 580 -32.94 -26.79 -4.43
N THR A 581 -33.18 -26.94 -5.72
CA THR A 581 -33.11 -28.22 -6.43
C THR A 581 -31.71 -28.81 -6.53
N ASP A 582 -30.68 -27.98 -6.37
CA ASP A 582 -29.29 -28.38 -6.47
C ASP A 582 -28.72 -28.73 -5.08
N LEU A 583 -29.51 -28.52 -4.03
CA LEU A 583 -29.16 -28.80 -2.64
C LEU A 583 -29.92 -30.04 -2.13
N VAL A 584 -29.31 -30.74 -1.17
CA VAL A 584 -29.95 -31.86 -0.49
C VAL A 584 -29.83 -31.72 1.03
N ALA A 585 -30.81 -32.23 1.77
CA ALA A 585 -30.64 -32.42 3.21
C ALA A 585 -29.57 -33.51 3.44
N GLY A 586 -28.62 -33.21 4.32
CA GLY A 586 -27.44 -34.05 4.50
C GLY A 586 -26.23 -33.52 3.73
N ALA A 587 -25.44 -34.41 3.16
CA ALA A 587 -24.14 -34.12 2.57
C ALA A 587 -24.25 -33.41 1.21
N ASN A 588 -23.54 -32.29 1.09
CA ASN A 588 -23.42 -31.51 -0.14
C ASN A 588 -21.94 -31.22 -0.42
N THR A 589 -21.66 -30.82 -1.66
CA THR A 589 -20.33 -30.38 -2.10
C THR A 589 -20.43 -29.08 -2.89
N ALA A 590 -19.51 -28.15 -2.65
CA ALA A 590 -19.24 -27.03 -3.54
C ALA A 590 -17.85 -27.19 -4.14
N THR A 591 -17.70 -26.92 -5.43
CA THR A 591 -16.43 -27.08 -6.14
C THR A 591 -15.99 -25.78 -6.79
N PHE A 592 -14.68 -25.56 -6.79
CA PHE A 592 -13.98 -24.39 -7.29
C PHE A 592 -12.88 -24.87 -8.25
N ALA A 593 -13.18 -24.85 -9.54
CA ALA A 593 -12.26 -25.27 -10.57
C ALA A 593 -11.57 -24.04 -11.16
N VAL A 594 -10.25 -24.04 -11.16
CA VAL A 594 -9.43 -22.97 -11.73
C VAL A 594 -8.69 -23.47 -12.96
N VAL A 595 -8.73 -22.67 -14.02
CA VAL A 595 -7.94 -22.86 -15.23
C VAL A 595 -7.03 -21.64 -15.38
N PRO A 596 -5.73 -21.75 -15.07
CA PRO A 596 -4.76 -20.69 -15.31
C PRO A 596 -4.63 -20.40 -16.81
N SER A 597 -4.55 -19.12 -17.18
CA SER A 597 -4.37 -18.72 -18.59
C SER A 597 -2.90 -18.85 -19.04
N SER A 598 -1.97 -18.76 -18.10
CA SER A 598 -0.52 -18.79 -18.35
C SER A 598 0.25 -19.10 -17.06
N ALA A 599 1.57 -19.23 -17.16
CA ALA A 599 2.42 -19.33 -15.98
C ALA A 599 2.25 -18.11 -15.07
N GLY A 600 2.11 -18.34 -13.76
CA GLY A 600 1.85 -17.30 -12.76
C GLY A 600 0.40 -16.79 -12.72
N SER A 601 -0.51 -17.40 -13.48
CA SER A 601 -1.94 -17.13 -13.39
C SER A 601 -2.53 -17.83 -12.16
N GLY A 602 -3.45 -17.16 -11.47
CA GLY A 602 -4.11 -17.70 -10.29
C GLY A 602 -4.95 -16.67 -9.55
N LEU A 603 -5.51 -17.07 -8.45
CA LEU A 603 -6.33 -16.22 -7.58
C LEU A 603 -5.99 -16.41 -6.11
N PHE A 604 -6.20 -15.35 -5.30
CA PHE A 604 -6.12 -15.34 -3.84
C PHE A 604 -7.53 -15.36 -3.25
N TYR A 605 -7.77 -16.23 -2.30
CA TYR A 605 -9.01 -16.21 -1.54
C TYR A 605 -8.96 -15.18 -0.40
N ASP A 606 -10.09 -14.53 -0.14
CA ASP A 606 -10.39 -13.73 1.04
C ASP A 606 -11.44 -14.47 1.88
N ILE A 607 -12.66 -14.61 1.38
CA ILE A 607 -13.68 -15.42 2.03
C ILE A 607 -14.53 -16.17 0.98
N VAL A 608 -14.90 -17.37 1.34
CA VAL A 608 -15.93 -18.14 0.62
C VAL A 608 -17.05 -18.45 1.59
N LYS A 609 -18.30 -18.15 1.23
CA LYS A 609 -19.45 -18.40 2.11
C LYS A 609 -20.69 -18.82 1.33
N LEU A 610 -21.55 -19.55 2.01
CA LEU A 610 -22.89 -19.92 1.53
C LEU A 610 -23.92 -19.36 2.52
N GLU A 611 -24.90 -18.64 2.00
CA GLU A 611 -25.94 -17.99 2.78
C GLU A 611 -27.33 -18.30 2.20
N SER A 612 -28.37 -18.15 3.01
CA SER A 612 -29.77 -18.26 2.58
C SER A 612 -30.66 -17.24 3.28
N ASP A 613 -31.80 -16.95 2.72
CA ASP A 613 -32.85 -16.15 3.34
C ASP A 613 -33.72 -16.95 4.31
#